data_bcdcf8ec3033f4e641fa0e0b4c352749
#
_entry.id   bcdcf8ec3033f4e641fa0e0b4c352749
#
_cell.length_a   1.000
_cell.length_b   1.000
_cell.length_c   1.000
_cell.angle_alpha   90.00
_cell.angle_beta   90.00
_cell.angle_gamma   90.00
#
_symmetry.space_group_name_H-M   'P 1'
#
loop_
_entity.id
_entity.type
_entity.pdbx_description
1 polymer ?
#
loop_
_entity_poly.entity_id
_entity_poly.type
_entity_poly.pdbx_seq_one_letter_code
_entity_poly.pdbx_strand_id
1 'polypeptide(L)'
;MTASSGPFDASEPHVARVYDYLLGGKDNFAADRAVGDQLKTNVPQAVRLAWDNRRFLHRAVRFMVAHGITQFIDIGPGFPASPTTDEIALQAEPGASVVYVDNDPVVITHTRALLKNARVGAVHLDVREPRRIFESPEVHALIDLRRPVGLLLVGVLHYLPKDEDLDYIAAALRWRLPSGSQLAVSHVTSTGTDPEWQDAVLDSWPPDSPVRPAFRTAEEISRVFGNWKLVEPGLVGVADWAPGSGEPARPRPVVRCLGGLAIA
;
A
#
# COMPACT_ATOMS: atom_id res chain seq x y z
N MET A 1 -3.20 1.02 -23.13
CA MET A 1 -4.66 1.23 -22.93
C MET A 1 -4.82 2.10 -21.71
N THR A 2 -5.34 3.32 -21.85
CA THR A 2 -5.62 4.21 -20.72
C THR A 2 -6.72 3.58 -19.89
N ALA A 3 -6.43 3.30 -18.61
CA ALA A 3 -7.46 2.90 -17.66
C ALA A 3 -8.52 3.99 -17.63
N SER A 4 -9.74 3.64 -18.03
CA SER A 4 -10.90 4.50 -18.03
C SER A 4 -11.16 4.94 -16.59
N SER A 5 -10.92 6.21 -16.29
CA SER A 5 -11.58 6.88 -15.17
C SER A 5 -13.04 7.11 -15.59
N GLY A 6 -13.78 6.02 -15.66
CA GLY A 6 -15.23 6.08 -15.80
C GLY A 6 -15.86 6.77 -14.59
N PRO A 7 -17.11 7.25 -14.70
CA PRO A 7 -17.83 7.74 -13.54
C PRO A 7 -17.89 6.63 -12.48
N PHE A 8 -17.77 7.03 -11.21
CA PHE A 8 -17.90 6.14 -10.06
C PHE A 8 -19.15 5.24 -10.19
N ASP A 9 -18.93 3.93 -10.08
CA ASP A 9 -20.00 2.93 -10.07
C ASP A 9 -19.98 2.12 -8.76
N ALA A 10 -21.03 2.25 -7.96
CA ALA A 10 -21.18 1.51 -6.72
C ALA A 10 -21.55 0.04 -6.92
N SER A 11 -21.94 -0.37 -8.13
CA SER A 11 -22.23 -1.77 -8.49
C SER A 11 -20.96 -2.57 -8.83
N GLU A 12 -19.86 -1.88 -9.09
CA GLU A 12 -18.55 -2.48 -9.37
C GLU A 12 -17.70 -2.54 -8.09
N PRO A 13 -17.15 -3.69 -7.70
CA PRO A 13 -16.30 -3.78 -6.52
C PRO A 13 -14.96 -3.08 -6.77
N HIS A 14 -14.47 -2.36 -5.76
CA HIS A 14 -13.17 -1.70 -5.79
C HIS A 14 -12.27 -2.17 -4.66
N VAL A 15 -10.98 -2.36 -4.94
CA VAL A 15 -10.01 -2.91 -3.98
C VAL A 15 -9.92 -2.13 -2.67
N ALA A 16 -9.93 -0.81 -2.72
CA ALA A 16 -9.87 0.04 -1.53
C ALA A 16 -11.12 -0.16 -0.63
N ARG A 17 -12.31 -0.33 -1.23
CA ARG A 17 -13.57 -0.54 -0.51
C ARG A 17 -13.69 -1.96 0.03
N VAL A 18 -13.21 -2.97 -0.71
CA VAL A 18 -13.11 -4.36 -0.22
C VAL A 18 -12.15 -4.43 0.96
N TYR A 19 -11.01 -3.74 0.89
CA TYR A 19 -10.04 -3.68 1.98
C TYR A 19 -10.63 -2.99 3.23
N ASP A 20 -11.34 -1.87 3.04
CA ASP A 20 -12.10 -1.19 4.11
C ASP A 20 -13.06 -2.16 4.81
N TYR A 21 -13.84 -2.93 4.04
CA TYR A 21 -14.77 -3.93 4.60
C TYR A 21 -14.06 -5.03 5.38
N LEU A 22 -12.89 -5.52 4.92
CA LEU A 22 -12.10 -6.51 5.65
C LEU A 22 -11.53 -5.96 6.97
N LEU A 23 -11.26 -4.65 7.04
CA LEU A 23 -10.84 -3.97 8.26
C LEU A 23 -12.00 -3.63 9.20
N GLY A 24 -13.26 -3.86 8.80
CA GLY A 24 -14.47 -3.55 9.57
C GLY A 24 -14.92 -2.10 9.41
N GLY A 25 -14.46 -1.41 8.37
CA GLY A 25 -14.89 -0.06 7.99
C GLY A 25 -16.31 -0.02 7.43
N LYS A 26 -16.76 1.19 7.10
CA LYS A 26 -18.15 1.44 6.65
C LYS A 26 -18.21 2.12 5.27
N ASP A 27 -17.05 2.42 4.68
CA ASP A 27 -16.93 3.14 3.42
C ASP A 27 -16.88 2.16 2.23
N ASN A 28 -17.89 1.26 2.19
CA ASN A 28 -18.02 0.17 1.21
C ASN A 28 -19.47 -0.03 0.79
N PHE A 29 -19.67 -0.53 -0.42
CA PHE A 29 -20.98 -0.80 -1.02
C PHE A 29 -21.29 -2.29 -1.05
N ALA A 30 -22.49 -2.66 -1.54
CA ALA A 30 -22.94 -4.05 -1.58
C ALA A 30 -22.02 -4.94 -2.43
N ALA A 31 -21.54 -4.43 -3.57
CA ALA A 31 -20.60 -5.16 -4.43
C ALA A 31 -19.26 -5.45 -3.74
N ASP A 32 -18.74 -4.49 -2.99
CA ASP A 32 -17.49 -4.64 -2.24
C ASP A 32 -17.63 -5.67 -1.11
N ARG A 33 -18.75 -5.60 -0.38
CA ARG A 33 -19.07 -6.58 0.68
C ARG A 33 -19.23 -7.99 0.13
N ALA A 34 -19.84 -8.15 -1.05
CA ALA A 34 -19.96 -9.47 -1.69
C ALA A 34 -18.60 -10.10 -1.94
N VAL A 35 -17.64 -9.36 -2.50
CA VAL A 35 -16.24 -9.82 -2.67
C VAL A 35 -15.59 -10.09 -1.31
N GLY A 36 -15.75 -9.19 -0.34
CA GLY A 36 -15.21 -9.36 1.00
C GLY A 36 -15.75 -10.60 1.72
N ASP A 37 -17.03 -10.93 1.55
CA ASP A 37 -17.65 -12.13 2.14
C ASP A 37 -17.15 -13.40 1.43
N GLN A 38 -16.96 -13.37 0.11
CA GLN A 38 -16.31 -14.46 -0.61
C GLN A 38 -14.87 -14.67 -0.12
N LEU A 39 -14.09 -13.60 0.02
CA LEU A 39 -12.74 -13.67 0.57
C LEU A 39 -12.73 -14.26 1.99
N LYS A 40 -13.66 -13.87 2.87
CA LYS A 40 -13.77 -14.45 4.22
C LYS A 40 -14.12 -15.92 4.20
N THR A 41 -14.93 -16.35 3.23
CA THR A 41 -15.36 -17.75 3.05
C THR A 41 -14.25 -18.59 2.47
N ASN A 42 -13.62 -18.11 1.38
CA ASN A 42 -12.64 -18.87 0.60
C ASN A 42 -11.24 -18.85 1.26
N VAL A 43 -10.91 -17.76 1.98
CA VAL A 43 -9.61 -17.55 2.62
C VAL A 43 -9.81 -17.24 4.11
N PRO A 44 -9.79 -18.24 5.00
CA PRO A 44 -10.14 -18.07 6.42
C PRO A 44 -9.33 -17.01 7.17
N GLN A 45 -8.17 -16.63 6.65
CA GLN A 45 -7.27 -15.64 7.26
C GLN A 45 -7.29 -14.26 6.56
N ALA A 46 -8.20 -14.01 5.62
CA ALA A 46 -8.26 -12.77 4.85
C ALA A 46 -8.31 -11.52 5.74
N VAL A 47 -9.18 -11.51 6.75
CA VAL A 47 -9.32 -10.41 7.72
C VAL A 47 -8.02 -10.22 8.51
N ARG A 48 -7.43 -11.31 8.99
CA ARG A 48 -6.16 -11.26 9.73
C ARG A 48 -5.04 -10.69 8.85
N LEU A 49 -4.96 -11.13 7.60
CA LEU A 49 -3.95 -10.66 6.64
C LEU A 49 -4.08 -9.15 6.38
N ALA A 50 -5.32 -8.65 6.22
CA ALA A 50 -5.58 -7.22 6.07
C ALA A 50 -5.08 -6.42 7.30
N TRP A 51 -5.39 -6.89 8.52
CA TRP A 51 -4.90 -6.26 9.75
C TRP A 51 -3.39 -6.37 9.93
N ASP A 52 -2.76 -7.50 9.60
CA ASP A 52 -1.33 -7.66 9.69
C ASP A 52 -0.59 -6.73 8.71
N ASN A 53 -1.14 -6.55 7.50
CA ASN A 53 -0.64 -5.56 6.53
C ASN A 53 -0.80 -4.12 7.04
N ARG A 54 -1.94 -3.78 7.65
CA ARG A 54 -2.14 -2.45 8.25
C ARG A 54 -1.15 -2.19 9.38
N ARG A 55 -0.92 -3.18 10.24
CA ARG A 55 0.08 -3.09 11.31
C ARG A 55 1.51 -2.97 10.77
N PHE A 56 1.82 -3.61 9.65
CA PHE A 56 3.10 -3.42 8.95
C PHE A 56 3.28 -1.95 8.54
N LEU A 57 2.29 -1.33 7.89
CA LEU A 57 2.32 0.10 7.58
C LEU A 57 2.65 0.95 8.83
N HIS A 58 1.93 0.72 9.92
CA HIS A 58 2.16 1.47 11.16
C HIS A 58 3.58 1.31 11.70
N ARG A 59 4.16 0.10 11.63
CA ARG A 59 5.55 -0.13 12.06
C ARG A 59 6.54 0.55 11.12
N ALA A 60 6.30 0.46 9.81
CA ALA A 60 7.16 1.09 8.80
C ALA A 60 7.19 2.62 8.98
N VAL A 61 6.04 3.27 9.14
CA VAL A 61 5.99 4.73 9.36
C VAL A 61 6.71 5.11 10.66
N ARG A 62 6.46 4.41 11.78
CA ARG A 62 7.17 4.69 13.05
C ARG A 62 8.67 4.49 12.92
N PHE A 63 9.10 3.44 12.23
CA PHE A 63 10.52 3.21 11.96
C PHE A 63 11.12 4.36 11.15
N MET A 64 10.47 4.78 10.07
CA MET A 64 10.91 5.88 9.22
C MET A 64 11.05 7.19 10.01
N VAL A 65 10.06 7.55 10.84
CA VAL A 65 10.12 8.75 11.68
C VAL A 65 11.28 8.66 12.68
N ALA A 66 11.45 7.51 13.34
CA ALA A 66 12.56 7.28 14.27
C ALA A 66 13.94 7.39 13.60
N HIS A 67 14.00 7.25 12.27
CA HIS A 67 15.21 7.40 11.46
C HIS A 67 15.25 8.72 10.68
N GLY A 68 14.54 9.74 11.13
CA GLY A 68 14.64 11.11 10.66
C GLY A 68 13.80 11.45 9.42
N ILE A 69 12.92 10.56 8.96
CA ILE A 69 11.97 10.89 7.89
C ILE A 69 10.86 11.78 8.47
N THR A 70 10.68 12.94 7.85
CA THR A 70 9.68 13.95 8.25
C THR A 70 8.70 14.28 7.13
N GLN A 71 8.79 13.62 5.99
CA GLN A 71 7.90 13.83 4.85
C GLN A 71 7.63 12.51 4.14
N PHE A 72 6.35 12.29 3.80
CA PHE A 72 5.87 11.02 3.30
C PHE A 72 5.04 11.19 2.03
N ILE A 73 5.19 10.24 1.11
CA ILE A 73 4.27 10.03 -0.02
C ILE A 73 3.69 8.61 0.16
N ASP A 74 2.39 8.54 0.42
CA ASP A 74 1.65 7.29 0.62
C ASP A 74 0.79 7.00 -0.62
N ILE A 75 1.20 6.02 -1.42
CA ILE A 75 0.56 5.69 -2.69
C ILE A 75 -0.32 4.45 -2.51
N GLY A 76 -1.60 4.59 -2.85
CA GLY A 76 -2.63 3.58 -2.65
C GLY A 76 -3.00 3.40 -1.18
N PRO A 77 -3.24 4.49 -0.40
CA PRO A 77 -3.57 4.39 1.01
C PRO A 77 -4.91 3.69 1.27
N GLY A 78 -5.81 3.70 0.26
CA GLY A 78 -7.20 3.29 0.43
C GLY A 78 -7.98 4.24 1.35
N PHE A 79 -9.13 3.78 1.86
CA PHE A 79 -9.93 4.58 2.80
C PHE A 79 -9.18 4.83 4.12
N PRO A 80 -9.30 6.05 4.69
CA PRO A 80 -8.66 6.39 5.95
C PRO A 80 -9.12 5.48 7.10
N ALA A 81 -8.25 4.62 7.59
CA ALA A 81 -8.46 3.79 8.76
C ALA A 81 -7.48 4.20 9.86
N SER A 82 -8.01 4.70 11.00
CA SER A 82 -7.17 5.19 12.10
C SER A 82 -6.44 4.06 12.82
N PRO A 83 -5.15 4.27 13.20
CA PRO A 83 -4.37 5.47 12.90
C PRO A 83 -3.94 5.51 11.43
N THR A 84 -4.07 6.68 10.79
CA THR A 84 -3.62 6.95 9.43
C THR A 84 -2.11 7.23 9.40
N THR A 85 -1.51 7.27 8.20
CA THR A 85 -0.09 7.59 8.05
C THR A 85 0.26 8.96 8.64
N ASP A 86 -0.57 9.97 8.39
CA ASP A 86 -0.38 11.33 8.94
C ASP A 86 -0.58 11.38 10.46
N GLU A 87 -1.56 10.66 11.01
CA GLU A 87 -1.75 10.58 12.46
C GLU A 87 -0.50 10.02 13.16
N ILE A 88 0.10 8.95 12.60
CA ILE A 88 1.31 8.35 13.15
C ILE A 88 2.51 9.29 13.00
N ALA A 89 2.68 9.88 11.80
CA ALA A 89 3.81 10.74 11.51
C ALA A 89 3.78 12.03 12.35
N LEU A 90 2.62 12.71 12.41
CA LEU A 90 2.44 13.96 13.15
C LEU A 90 2.48 13.76 14.66
N GLN A 91 2.05 12.59 15.18
CA GLN A 91 2.17 12.28 16.60
C GLN A 91 3.62 12.19 17.05
N ALA A 92 4.51 11.65 16.20
CA ALA A 92 5.92 11.49 16.51
C ALA A 92 6.76 12.70 16.12
N GLU A 93 6.40 13.39 15.03
CA GLU A 93 7.06 14.58 14.49
C GLU A 93 5.98 15.60 14.04
N PRO A 94 5.64 16.59 14.88
CA PRO A 94 4.60 17.58 14.57
C PRO A 94 4.86 18.41 13.30
N GLY A 95 6.11 18.47 12.84
CA GLY A 95 6.52 19.10 11.60
C GLY A 95 6.39 18.23 10.35
N ALA A 96 5.96 16.98 10.49
CA ALA A 96 5.86 16.06 9.37
C ALA A 96 4.84 16.51 8.32
N SER A 97 5.12 16.13 7.06
CA SER A 97 4.19 16.34 5.92
C SER A 97 3.84 15.00 5.29
N VAL A 98 2.59 14.85 4.84
CA VAL A 98 2.12 13.65 4.16
C VAL A 98 1.32 14.00 2.92
N VAL A 99 1.62 13.37 1.79
CA VAL A 99 0.81 13.42 0.58
C VAL A 99 0.27 12.03 0.29
N TYR A 100 -1.04 11.90 0.27
CA TYR A 100 -1.75 10.70 -0.14
C TYR A 100 -1.99 10.72 -1.65
N VAL A 101 -1.75 9.60 -2.31
CA VAL A 101 -1.96 9.42 -3.74
C VAL A 101 -2.83 8.18 -3.96
N ASP A 102 -3.99 8.34 -4.57
CA ASP A 102 -4.86 7.19 -4.90
C ASP A 102 -5.53 7.41 -6.26
N ASN A 103 -5.83 6.32 -6.96
CA ASN A 103 -6.52 6.37 -8.24
C ASN A 103 -8.05 6.23 -8.11
N ASP A 104 -8.57 6.00 -6.90
CA ASP A 104 -10.01 6.05 -6.64
C ASP A 104 -10.42 7.48 -6.26
N PRO A 105 -11.26 8.16 -7.08
CA PRO A 105 -11.72 9.51 -6.79
C PRO A 105 -12.56 9.58 -5.50
N VAL A 106 -13.20 8.47 -5.10
CA VAL A 106 -13.98 8.42 -3.85
C VAL A 106 -13.04 8.43 -2.65
N VAL A 107 -11.96 7.63 -2.70
CA VAL A 107 -10.92 7.62 -1.66
C VAL A 107 -10.34 9.02 -1.48
N ILE A 108 -9.98 9.69 -2.58
CA ILE A 108 -9.39 11.04 -2.51
C ILE A 108 -10.40 12.09 -1.99
N THR A 109 -11.65 12.02 -2.42
CA THR A 109 -12.70 12.92 -1.92
C THR A 109 -12.91 12.72 -0.42
N HIS A 110 -12.99 11.47 0.03
CA HIS A 110 -13.14 11.12 1.45
C HIS A 110 -11.92 11.58 2.25
N THR A 111 -10.72 11.26 1.79
CA THR A 111 -9.47 11.70 2.41
C THR A 111 -9.45 13.22 2.57
N ARG A 112 -9.70 13.98 1.49
CA ARG A 112 -9.74 15.46 1.52
C ARG A 112 -10.74 16.01 2.53
N ALA A 113 -11.91 15.38 2.66
CA ALA A 113 -12.94 15.81 3.62
C ALA A 113 -12.48 15.62 5.10
N LEU A 114 -11.56 14.70 5.35
CA LEU A 114 -11.04 14.40 6.68
C LEU A 114 -9.73 15.13 7.01
N LEU A 115 -9.08 15.80 6.04
CA LEU A 115 -7.84 16.53 6.27
C LEU A 115 -8.08 17.66 7.29
N LYS A 116 -7.31 17.65 8.38
CA LYS A 116 -7.36 18.66 9.46
C LYS A 116 -6.08 19.48 9.56
N ASN A 117 -5.05 19.11 8.81
CA ASN A 117 -3.73 19.71 8.92
C ASN A 117 -3.25 20.21 7.55
N ALA A 118 -2.78 21.45 7.49
CA ALA A 118 -2.26 22.04 6.27
C ALA A 118 -0.97 21.37 5.73
N ARG A 119 -0.35 20.49 6.53
CA ARG A 119 0.81 19.67 6.12
C ARG A 119 0.43 18.33 5.49
N VAL A 120 -0.86 18.09 5.31
CA VAL A 120 -1.38 16.85 4.71
C VAL A 120 -2.17 17.19 3.46
N GLY A 121 -1.84 16.52 2.36
CA GLY A 121 -2.51 16.70 1.07
C GLY A 121 -2.97 15.36 0.49
N ALA A 122 -3.86 15.42 -0.50
CA ALA A 122 -4.33 14.24 -1.22
C ALA A 122 -4.52 14.55 -2.71
N VAL A 123 -3.98 13.71 -3.57
CA VAL A 123 -4.00 13.86 -5.03
C VAL A 123 -4.55 12.62 -5.72
N HIS A 124 -5.43 12.84 -6.70
CA HIS A 124 -6.01 11.79 -7.53
C HIS A 124 -5.08 11.47 -8.69
N LEU A 125 -4.23 10.47 -8.55
CA LEU A 125 -3.27 10.00 -9.55
C LEU A 125 -3.05 8.49 -9.41
N ASP A 126 -2.56 7.86 -10.48
CA ASP A 126 -2.25 6.44 -10.52
C ASP A 126 -0.75 6.19 -10.27
N VAL A 127 -0.41 5.13 -9.57
CA VAL A 127 0.99 4.69 -9.31
C VAL A 127 1.77 4.44 -10.61
N ARG A 128 1.08 4.14 -11.70
CA ARG A 128 1.64 3.97 -13.05
C ARG A 128 2.10 5.28 -13.69
N GLU A 129 1.80 6.40 -13.06
CA GLU A 129 2.16 7.75 -13.53
C GLU A 129 3.16 8.43 -12.58
N PRO A 130 4.32 7.81 -12.25
CA PRO A 130 5.23 8.32 -11.23
C PRO A 130 5.69 9.75 -11.47
N ARG A 131 5.89 10.12 -12.75
CA ARG A 131 6.26 11.51 -13.10
C ARG A 131 5.18 12.49 -12.66
N ARG A 132 3.90 12.23 -12.96
CA ARG A 132 2.78 13.11 -12.60
C ARG A 132 2.63 13.22 -11.09
N ILE A 133 2.89 12.14 -10.35
CA ILE A 133 2.85 12.17 -8.88
C ILE A 133 3.85 13.20 -8.36
N PHE A 134 5.11 13.12 -8.76
CA PHE A 134 6.13 14.05 -8.29
C PHE A 134 5.97 15.48 -8.82
N GLU A 135 5.31 15.68 -9.95
CA GLU A 135 5.02 16.99 -10.54
C GLU A 135 3.67 17.58 -10.06
N SER A 136 2.95 16.88 -9.19
CA SER A 136 1.66 17.38 -8.68
C SER A 136 1.82 18.61 -7.78
N PRO A 137 0.85 19.54 -7.79
CA PRO A 137 0.89 20.73 -6.93
C PRO A 137 1.00 20.39 -5.44
N GLU A 138 0.31 19.32 -4.99
CA GLU A 138 0.32 18.88 -3.60
C GLU A 138 1.69 18.38 -3.17
N VAL A 139 2.38 17.60 -4.00
CA VAL A 139 3.76 17.15 -3.73
C VAL A 139 4.70 18.35 -3.73
N HIS A 140 4.61 19.25 -4.71
CA HIS A 140 5.47 20.45 -4.74
C HIS A 140 5.24 21.37 -3.53
N ALA A 141 4.03 21.46 -3.00
CA ALA A 141 3.72 22.30 -1.86
C ALA A 141 4.19 21.74 -0.52
N LEU A 142 4.21 20.41 -0.37
CA LEU A 142 4.36 19.74 0.92
C LEU A 142 5.66 18.93 1.06
N ILE A 143 6.29 18.55 -0.06
CA ILE A 143 7.45 17.65 -0.11
C ILE A 143 8.64 18.37 -0.73
N ASP A 144 9.71 18.50 0.01
CA ASP A 144 11.01 18.96 -0.52
C ASP A 144 11.82 17.75 -1.00
N LEU A 145 11.82 17.51 -2.30
CA LEU A 145 12.53 16.39 -2.94
C LEU A 145 14.08 16.49 -2.85
N ARG A 146 14.62 17.51 -2.20
CA ARG A 146 16.06 17.58 -1.85
C ARG A 146 16.35 16.94 -0.49
N ARG A 147 15.32 16.61 0.29
CA ARG A 147 15.39 15.98 1.60
C ARG A 147 14.86 14.55 1.53
N PRO A 148 15.33 13.62 2.37
CA PRO A 148 14.82 12.24 2.41
C PRO A 148 13.31 12.17 2.54
N VAL A 149 12.70 11.25 1.79
CA VAL A 149 11.25 11.00 1.73
C VAL A 149 10.96 9.55 2.15
N GLY A 150 9.94 9.34 2.93
CA GLY A 150 9.32 8.05 3.16
C GLY A 150 8.29 7.75 2.05
N LEU A 151 8.60 6.82 1.17
CA LEU A 151 7.67 6.35 0.13
C LEU A 151 6.99 5.07 0.60
N LEU A 152 5.66 5.06 0.57
CA LEU A 152 4.86 3.92 1.00
C LEU A 152 4.10 3.34 -0.19
N LEU A 153 4.31 2.04 -0.44
CA LEU A 153 3.65 1.23 -1.47
C LEU A 153 3.07 -0.02 -0.80
N VAL A 154 2.21 0.19 0.20
CA VAL A 154 1.73 -0.86 1.09
C VAL A 154 0.37 -1.39 0.61
N GLY A 155 0.37 -2.60 0.04
CA GLY A 155 -0.86 -3.23 -0.44
C GLY A 155 -1.41 -2.67 -1.75
N VAL A 156 -0.59 -2.02 -2.57
CA VAL A 156 -1.02 -1.40 -3.83
C VAL A 156 -0.48 -2.12 -5.07
N LEU A 157 0.80 -2.47 -5.09
CA LEU A 157 1.46 -2.97 -6.30
C LEU A 157 0.93 -4.33 -6.78
N HIS A 158 0.33 -5.12 -5.92
CA HIS A 158 -0.27 -6.39 -6.32
C HIS A 158 -1.60 -6.25 -7.06
N TYR A 159 -2.14 -5.04 -7.15
CA TYR A 159 -3.28 -4.74 -8.02
C TYR A 159 -2.87 -4.27 -9.41
N LEU A 160 -1.58 -4.16 -9.68
CA LEU A 160 -1.07 -4.01 -11.04
C LEU A 160 -1.03 -5.39 -11.73
N PRO A 161 -1.56 -5.53 -12.97
CA PRO A 161 -1.50 -6.76 -13.73
C PRO A 161 -0.06 -7.30 -13.87
N LYS A 162 0.09 -8.61 -14.15
CA LYS A 162 1.43 -9.22 -14.26
C LYS A 162 2.23 -8.74 -15.47
N ASP A 163 1.56 -8.32 -16.51
CA ASP A 163 2.14 -7.75 -17.73
C ASP A 163 2.53 -6.27 -17.58
N GLU A 164 2.12 -5.62 -16.48
CA GLU A 164 2.60 -4.27 -16.16
C GLU A 164 4.07 -4.31 -15.73
N ASP A 165 4.87 -3.38 -16.25
CA ASP A 165 6.29 -3.29 -15.93
C ASP A 165 6.51 -2.69 -14.53
N LEU A 166 6.39 -3.57 -13.53
CA LEU A 166 6.57 -3.19 -12.13
C LEU A 166 7.98 -2.68 -11.84
N ASP A 167 9.00 -3.25 -12.50
CA ASP A 167 10.40 -2.86 -12.32
C ASP A 167 10.62 -1.41 -12.81
N TYR A 168 10.00 -1.05 -13.94
CA TYR A 168 10.03 0.32 -14.46
C TYR A 168 9.32 1.31 -13.52
N ILE A 169 8.09 1.00 -13.08
CA ILE A 169 7.33 1.87 -12.17
C ILE A 169 8.12 2.10 -10.88
N ALA A 170 8.61 1.02 -10.27
CA ALA A 170 9.40 1.10 -9.04
C ALA A 170 10.71 1.88 -9.21
N ALA A 171 11.41 1.66 -10.32
CA ALA A 171 12.64 2.39 -10.64
C ALA A 171 12.35 3.88 -10.84
N ALA A 172 11.29 4.24 -11.57
CA ALA A 172 10.89 5.63 -11.81
C ALA A 172 10.52 6.36 -10.51
N LEU A 173 9.86 5.67 -9.57
CA LEU A 173 9.55 6.21 -8.25
C LEU A 173 10.83 6.45 -7.43
N ARG A 174 11.73 5.46 -7.37
CA ARG A 174 12.99 5.58 -6.60
C ARG A 174 13.93 6.62 -7.16
N TRP A 175 14.01 6.74 -8.49
CA TRP A 175 14.96 7.65 -9.15
C TRP A 175 14.72 9.13 -8.81
N ARG A 176 13.51 9.49 -8.41
CA ARG A 176 13.16 10.86 -8.00
C ARG A 176 13.54 11.19 -6.56
N LEU A 177 13.92 10.21 -5.77
CA LEU A 177 14.13 10.35 -4.34
C LEU A 177 15.62 10.46 -4.00
N PRO A 178 16.01 11.39 -3.13
CA PRO A 178 17.40 11.59 -2.73
C PRO A 178 17.91 10.47 -1.81
N SER A 179 19.22 10.38 -1.66
CA SER A 179 19.86 9.48 -0.69
C SER A 179 19.32 9.69 0.71
N GLY A 180 19.19 8.61 1.47
CA GLY A 180 18.57 8.58 2.79
C GLY A 180 17.05 8.44 2.74
N SER A 181 16.41 8.49 1.57
CA SER A 181 14.99 8.18 1.44
C SER A 181 14.72 6.71 1.77
N GLN A 182 13.51 6.42 2.21
CA GLN A 182 13.11 5.09 2.64
C GLN A 182 11.85 4.63 1.87
N LEU A 183 11.83 3.36 1.47
CA LEU A 183 10.73 2.74 0.73
C LEU A 183 10.19 1.55 1.51
N ALA A 184 8.91 1.59 1.88
CA ALA A 184 8.20 0.43 2.41
C ALA A 184 7.26 -0.15 1.35
N VAL A 185 7.32 -1.47 1.18
CA VAL A 185 6.48 -2.21 0.22
C VAL A 185 5.84 -3.39 0.92
N SER A 186 4.57 -3.65 0.61
CA SER A 186 3.98 -4.95 0.86
C SER A 186 3.26 -5.50 -0.37
N HIS A 187 3.27 -6.83 -0.52
CA HIS A 187 2.76 -7.50 -1.70
C HIS A 187 2.36 -8.95 -1.39
N VAL A 188 1.22 -9.41 -1.89
CA VAL A 188 0.87 -10.83 -1.84
C VAL A 188 1.82 -11.64 -2.72
N THR A 189 2.23 -12.83 -2.25
CA THR A 189 3.26 -13.61 -2.93
C THR A 189 2.81 -15.03 -3.25
N SER A 190 3.24 -15.52 -4.42
CA SER A 190 3.14 -16.94 -4.78
C SER A 190 4.17 -17.79 -4.04
N THR A 191 5.28 -17.19 -3.56
CA THR A 191 6.30 -17.93 -2.83
C THR A 191 5.77 -18.42 -1.48
N GLY A 192 5.53 -19.73 -1.36
CA GLY A 192 4.99 -20.37 -0.18
C GLY A 192 3.50 -20.10 0.06
N THR A 193 2.76 -19.67 -0.95
CA THR A 193 1.31 -19.71 -1.04
C THR A 193 0.95 -20.79 -2.06
N ASP A 194 0.27 -21.84 -1.63
CA ASP A 194 -0.12 -22.92 -2.51
C ASP A 194 -1.07 -22.43 -3.62
N PRO A 195 -1.02 -23.01 -4.83
CA PRO A 195 -1.86 -22.56 -5.97
C PRO A 195 -3.35 -22.49 -5.62
N GLU A 196 -3.87 -23.48 -4.88
CA GLU A 196 -5.28 -23.53 -4.47
C GLU A 196 -5.71 -22.27 -3.67
N TRP A 197 -4.81 -21.70 -2.85
CA TRP A 197 -5.10 -20.47 -2.10
C TRP A 197 -4.99 -19.22 -2.98
N GLN A 198 -4.11 -19.26 -3.99
CA GLN A 198 -4.07 -18.17 -5.00
C GLN A 198 -5.37 -18.14 -5.79
N ASP A 199 -5.84 -19.31 -6.26
CA ASP A 199 -7.10 -19.45 -6.96
C ASP A 199 -8.29 -19.04 -6.08
N ALA A 200 -8.32 -19.46 -4.81
CA ALA A 200 -9.36 -19.05 -3.86
C ALA A 200 -9.48 -17.53 -3.67
N VAL A 201 -8.35 -16.82 -3.68
CA VAL A 201 -8.34 -15.35 -3.67
C VAL A 201 -8.88 -14.80 -4.97
N LEU A 202 -8.44 -15.33 -6.13
CA LEU A 202 -8.84 -14.84 -7.45
C LEU A 202 -10.33 -15.12 -7.72
N ASP A 203 -10.84 -16.27 -7.32
CA ASP A 203 -12.25 -16.68 -7.48
C ASP A 203 -13.21 -15.88 -6.57
N SER A 204 -12.67 -15.17 -5.58
CA SER A 204 -13.46 -14.28 -4.74
C SER A 204 -13.84 -12.97 -5.46
N TRP A 205 -13.21 -12.69 -6.60
CA TRP A 205 -13.49 -11.51 -7.43
C TRP A 205 -14.33 -11.89 -8.64
N PRO A 206 -15.21 -10.99 -9.14
CA PRO A 206 -15.89 -11.24 -10.42
C PRO A 206 -14.86 -11.57 -11.52
N PRO A 207 -15.17 -12.54 -12.43
CA PRO A 207 -14.24 -12.93 -13.50
C PRO A 207 -13.78 -11.75 -14.36
N ASP A 208 -14.70 -10.82 -14.63
CA ASP A 208 -14.47 -9.64 -15.47
C ASP A 208 -14.01 -8.41 -14.68
N SER A 209 -13.69 -8.57 -13.40
CA SER A 209 -13.22 -7.44 -12.58
C SER A 209 -11.94 -6.84 -13.19
N PRO A 210 -11.93 -5.52 -13.46
CA PRO A 210 -10.78 -4.85 -14.04
C PRO A 210 -9.59 -4.81 -13.07
N VAL A 211 -9.85 -5.06 -11.79
CA VAL A 211 -8.82 -5.05 -10.74
C VAL A 211 -8.90 -6.32 -9.92
N ARG A 212 -7.89 -7.18 -10.07
CA ARG A 212 -7.71 -8.42 -9.32
C ARG A 212 -6.27 -8.50 -8.81
N PRO A 213 -6.00 -9.09 -7.65
CA PRO A 213 -4.63 -9.21 -7.16
C PRO A 213 -3.79 -10.14 -8.05
N ALA A 214 -2.58 -9.70 -8.36
CA ALA A 214 -1.57 -10.49 -9.06
C ALA A 214 -0.54 -11.02 -8.05
N PHE A 215 -0.41 -12.32 -7.96
CA PHE A 215 0.61 -12.96 -7.12
C PHE A 215 1.97 -12.92 -7.81
N ARG A 216 3.00 -12.40 -7.13
CA ARG A 216 4.39 -12.38 -7.60
C ARG A 216 5.28 -13.19 -6.67
N THR A 217 6.37 -13.71 -7.20
CA THR A 217 7.38 -14.41 -6.37
C THR A 217 8.10 -13.43 -5.43
N ALA A 218 8.71 -13.92 -4.37
CA ALA A 218 9.52 -13.11 -3.48
C ALA A 218 10.67 -12.42 -4.22
N GLU A 219 11.22 -13.06 -5.25
CA GLU A 219 12.27 -12.48 -6.11
C GLU A 219 11.73 -11.30 -6.93
N GLU A 220 10.58 -11.45 -7.58
CA GLU A 220 9.92 -10.35 -8.31
C GLU A 220 9.61 -9.18 -7.39
N ILE A 221 9.13 -9.44 -6.18
CA ILE A 221 8.85 -8.40 -5.19
C ILE A 221 10.15 -7.72 -4.73
N SER A 222 11.23 -8.48 -4.54
CA SER A 222 12.52 -7.93 -4.08
C SER A 222 13.11 -6.94 -5.10
N ARG A 223 12.87 -7.11 -6.40
CA ARG A 223 13.33 -6.18 -7.45
C ARG A 223 12.74 -4.78 -7.30
N VAL A 224 11.56 -4.64 -6.67
CA VAL A 224 10.96 -3.33 -6.38
C VAL A 224 11.89 -2.43 -5.57
N PHE A 225 12.74 -3.01 -4.72
CA PHE A 225 13.71 -2.24 -3.92
C PHE A 225 14.97 -1.83 -4.72
N GLY A 226 15.25 -2.49 -5.86
CA GLY A 226 16.42 -2.21 -6.69
C GLY A 226 17.73 -2.40 -5.93
N ASN A 227 18.58 -1.37 -5.93
CA ASN A 227 19.85 -1.35 -5.21
C ASN A 227 19.76 -0.73 -3.80
N TRP A 228 18.58 -0.38 -3.32
CA TRP A 228 18.40 0.13 -1.98
C TRP A 228 18.61 -0.96 -0.94
N LYS A 229 19.20 -0.61 0.18
CA LYS A 229 19.56 -1.58 1.23
C LYS A 229 18.33 -1.92 2.08
N LEU A 230 17.92 -3.19 2.02
CA LEU A 230 16.86 -3.69 2.90
C LEU A 230 17.27 -3.58 4.38
N VAL A 231 16.36 -3.09 5.19
CA VAL A 231 16.46 -3.06 6.65
C VAL A 231 16.12 -4.45 7.19
N GLU A 232 16.90 -4.93 8.17
CA GLU A 232 16.58 -6.18 8.86
C GLU A 232 15.16 -6.12 9.48
N PRO A 233 14.39 -7.19 9.36
CA PRO A 233 14.75 -8.56 8.96
C PRO A 233 14.66 -8.83 7.44
N GLY A 234 14.68 -7.81 6.58
CA GLY A 234 14.59 -7.95 5.14
C GLY A 234 13.15 -8.05 4.62
N LEU A 235 12.96 -8.77 3.51
CA LEU A 235 11.65 -9.05 2.93
C LEU A 235 11.05 -10.31 3.57
N VAL A 236 10.13 -10.13 4.52
CA VAL A 236 9.52 -11.21 5.33
C VAL A 236 8.00 -11.10 5.34
N GLY A 237 7.31 -12.02 6.00
CA GLY A 237 5.87 -11.88 6.23
C GLY A 237 5.54 -10.55 6.91
N VAL A 238 4.49 -9.85 6.42
CA VAL A 238 4.09 -8.54 7.00
C VAL A 238 3.90 -8.58 8.51
N ALA A 239 3.46 -9.72 9.07
CA ALA A 239 3.30 -9.88 10.51
C ALA A 239 4.66 -10.01 11.26
N ASP A 240 5.70 -10.48 10.56
CA ASP A 240 7.02 -10.77 11.13
C ASP A 240 7.99 -9.58 10.95
N TRP A 241 7.63 -8.59 10.16
CA TRP A 241 8.45 -7.40 9.97
C TRP A 241 8.38 -6.49 11.20
N ALA A 242 9.32 -6.70 12.12
CA ALA A 242 9.41 -6.00 13.40
C ALA A 242 10.89 -5.76 13.75
N PRO A 243 11.55 -4.74 13.17
CA PRO A 243 12.96 -4.50 13.39
C PRO A 243 13.26 -4.29 14.88
N GLY A 244 14.17 -5.10 15.42
CA GLY A 244 14.65 -4.99 16.81
C GLY A 244 13.70 -5.53 17.89
N SER A 245 12.55 -6.14 17.55
CA SER A 245 11.59 -6.58 18.57
C SER A 245 11.96 -7.89 19.27
N GLY A 246 12.73 -8.77 18.62
CA GLY A 246 13.01 -10.13 19.13
C GLY A 246 11.76 -11.00 19.31
N GLU A 247 10.59 -10.60 18.79
CA GLU A 247 9.36 -11.37 18.90
C GLU A 247 9.45 -12.68 18.11
N PRO A 248 8.93 -13.79 18.68
CA PRO A 248 8.91 -15.07 17.98
C PRO A 248 8.04 -15.01 16.72
N ALA A 249 8.47 -15.72 15.67
CA ALA A 249 7.72 -15.84 14.43
C ALA A 249 6.31 -16.39 14.69
N ARG A 250 5.31 -15.76 14.09
CA ARG A 250 3.91 -16.19 14.20
C ARG A 250 3.61 -17.34 13.23
N PRO A 251 2.55 -18.15 13.48
CA PRO A 251 2.12 -19.17 12.53
C PRO A 251 1.87 -18.52 11.14
N ARG A 252 2.49 -19.12 10.12
CA ARG A 252 2.41 -18.60 8.76
C ARG A 252 0.98 -18.72 8.23
N PRO A 253 0.43 -17.65 7.61
CA PRO A 253 -0.87 -17.71 6.96
C PRO A 253 -0.80 -18.54 5.68
N VAL A 254 -1.95 -19.10 5.25
CA VAL A 254 -2.08 -19.87 4.00
C VAL A 254 -1.85 -19.00 2.77
N VAL A 255 -2.36 -17.77 2.77
CA VAL A 255 -2.02 -16.74 1.79
C VAL A 255 -0.94 -15.85 2.41
N ARG A 256 0.17 -15.69 1.72
CA ARG A 256 1.30 -14.90 2.23
C ARG A 256 1.32 -13.51 1.63
N CYS A 257 1.55 -12.53 2.49
CA CYS A 257 1.90 -11.17 2.11
C CYS A 257 3.29 -10.87 2.68
N LEU A 258 4.22 -10.50 1.81
CA LEU A 258 5.56 -10.08 2.21
C LEU A 258 5.59 -8.58 2.40
N GLY A 259 6.37 -8.12 3.36
CA GLY A 259 6.67 -6.72 3.61
C GLY A 259 8.15 -6.50 3.82
N GLY A 260 8.64 -5.36 3.37
CA GLY A 260 10.02 -4.95 3.56
C GLY A 260 10.15 -3.43 3.52
N LEU A 261 11.24 -2.93 4.07
CA LEU A 261 11.64 -1.53 4.02
C LEU A 261 13.10 -1.45 3.57
N ALA A 262 13.39 -0.52 2.65
CA ALA A 262 14.76 -0.29 2.20
C ALA A 262 15.14 1.19 2.27
N ILE A 263 16.44 1.47 2.36
CA ILE A 263 17.04 2.80 2.45
C ILE A 263 17.91 3.05 1.21
N ALA A 264 17.76 4.25 0.58
CA ALA A 264 18.50 4.71 -0.59
C ALA A 264 19.97 4.98 -0.29
#